data_6189fa5146c7e6f9ce9f18aaa857bab5
#
_entry.id   6189fa5146c7e6f9ce9f18aaa857bab5
#
_cell.length_a   1.000
_cell.length_b   1.000
_cell.length_c   1.000
_cell.angle_alpha   90.00
_cell.angle_beta   90.00
_cell.angle_gamma   90.00
#
_symmetry.space_group_name_H-M   'P 1'
#
loop_
_entity.id
_entity.type
_entity.pdbx_description
1 polymer ?
#
loop_
_entity_poly.entity_id
_entity_poly.type
_entity_poly.pdbx_seq_one_letter_code
_entity_poly.pdbx_strand_id
1 'polypeptide(L)'
;MDILWPVFTMGALSLLFSLGLVFAYKKLKVYEDPKIEQISEFLPQANCGACGYAGCRAFAEAVVKGEAATSGCPVGGEEVTQYIADALGVTAEKVIKKIAWLHCRGTHEAAKNRGSYLGISTCHASHLIGGNKQCSFGCLHFGDCVRACPFDALYMGEEGLPVVKEDKCTACGKCVDACPRNLFELHPASQEIIVFCQSQDRGASSRKMCKNACIACGICSRACPEAIVIENNLAKILDYKKIEPDKIPEIEKCPTNSIGRIHKDKNEG
;
A
#
# COMPACT_ATOMS: atom_id res chain seq x y z
N MET A 1 52.31 -31.66 34.55
CA MET A 1 52.21 -31.95 33.08
C MET A 1 50.76 -31.91 32.56
N ASP A 2 49.78 -31.74 33.45
CA ASP A 2 48.34 -31.93 33.12
C ASP A 2 47.68 -30.73 32.40
N ILE A 3 48.27 -29.57 32.38
CA ILE A 3 47.68 -28.36 31.72
C ILE A 3 48.18 -28.22 30.27
N LEU A 4 49.35 -28.69 29.94
CA LEU A 4 49.94 -28.54 28.59
C LEU A 4 49.18 -29.35 27.52
N TRP A 5 48.68 -30.53 27.88
CA TRP A 5 47.97 -31.42 26.96
C TRP A 5 46.60 -30.83 26.50
N PRO A 6 45.75 -30.34 27.41
CA PRO A 6 44.50 -29.64 27.00
C PRO A 6 44.73 -28.39 26.16
N VAL A 7 45.77 -27.59 26.50
CA VAL A 7 46.10 -26.37 25.73
C VAL A 7 46.54 -26.72 24.30
N PHE A 8 47.36 -27.76 24.14
CA PHE A 8 47.82 -28.24 22.84
C PHE A 8 46.66 -28.78 22.01
N THR A 9 45.77 -29.58 22.61
CA THR A 9 44.62 -30.16 21.89
C THR A 9 43.61 -29.08 21.48
N MET A 10 43.32 -28.10 22.34
CA MET A 10 42.46 -26.97 21.99
C MET A 10 43.05 -26.07 20.91
N GLY A 11 44.37 -25.82 20.99
CA GLY A 11 45.10 -25.04 19.97
C GLY A 11 45.12 -25.75 18.61
N ALA A 12 45.38 -27.05 18.60
CA ALA A 12 45.35 -27.83 17.36
C ALA A 12 43.92 -27.88 16.74
N LEU A 13 42.89 -28.04 17.57
CA LEU A 13 41.52 -28.07 17.13
C LEU A 13 41.09 -26.72 16.54
N SER A 14 41.38 -25.61 17.22
CA SER A 14 41.06 -24.27 16.74
C SER A 14 41.79 -23.94 15.43
N LEU A 15 43.05 -24.36 15.28
CA LEU A 15 43.78 -24.18 14.03
C LEU A 15 43.16 -24.98 12.88
N LEU A 16 42.75 -26.22 13.14
CA LEU A 16 42.11 -27.09 12.15
C LEU A 16 40.77 -26.50 11.69
N PHE A 17 39.91 -26.02 12.60
CA PHE A 17 38.68 -25.36 12.25
C PHE A 17 38.89 -24.05 11.49
N SER A 18 39.87 -23.23 11.90
CA SER A 18 40.18 -21.97 11.22
C SER A 18 40.63 -22.22 9.78
N LEU A 19 41.52 -23.21 9.55
CA LEU A 19 41.96 -23.61 8.22
C LEU A 19 40.78 -24.15 7.38
N GLY A 20 39.92 -24.96 7.99
CA GLY A 20 38.71 -25.48 7.35
C GLY A 20 37.75 -24.35 6.90
N LEU A 21 37.56 -23.36 7.77
CA LEU A 21 36.73 -22.19 7.44
C LEU A 21 37.33 -21.35 6.32
N VAL A 22 38.63 -21.11 6.34
CA VAL A 22 39.34 -20.36 5.27
C VAL A 22 39.25 -21.11 3.94
N PHE A 23 39.43 -22.44 3.96
CA PHE A 23 39.28 -23.27 2.76
C PHE A 23 37.84 -23.26 2.21
N ALA A 24 36.86 -23.45 3.10
CA ALA A 24 35.43 -23.39 2.74
C ALA A 24 35.09 -22.01 2.16
N TYR A 25 35.51 -20.92 2.80
CA TYR A 25 35.31 -19.56 2.31
C TYR A 25 35.90 -19.36 0.91
N LYS A 26 37.15 -19.78 0.65
CA LYS A 26 37.75 -19.65 -0.69
C LYS A 26 37.03 -20.47 -1.76
N LYS A 27 36.58 -21.67 -1.43
CA LYS A 27 35.91 -22.57 -2.37
C LYS A 27 34.45 -22.24 -2.62
N LEU A 28 33.76 -21.72 -1.59
CA LEU A 28 32.32 -21.42 -1.63
C LEU A 28 32.05 -19.94 -1.86
N LYS A 29 33.09 -19.09 -1.97
CA LYS A 29 32.90 -17.67 -2.25
C LYS A 29 32.18 -17.49 -3.59
N VAL A 30 30.95 -17.03 -3.51
CA VAL A 30 30.19 -16.59 -4.70
C VAL A 30 30.73 -15.21 -5.09
N TYR A 31 31.07 -15.03 -6.34
CA TYR A 31 31.41 -13.71 -6.88
C TYR A 31 30.12 -12.93 -7.06
N GLU A 32 29.94 -11.88 -6.30
CA GLU A 32 28.83 -10.95 -6.46
C GLU A 32 29.31 -9.69 -7.18
N ASP A 33 28.48 -9.16 -8.07
CA ASP A 33 28.79 -7.90 -8.73
C ASP A 33 28.82 -6.77 -7.70
N PRO A 34 29.91 -5.98 -7.61
CA PRO A 34 30.01 -4.87 -6.66
C PRO A 34 28.91 -3.82 -6.80
N LYS A 35 28.26 -3.73 -7.98
CA LYS A 35 27.10 -2.87 -8.19
C LYS A 35 25.89 -3.28 -7.34
N ILE A 36 25.74 -4.56 -7.00
CA ILE A 36 24.64 -5.05 -6.16
C ILE A 36 24.77 -4.43 -4.76
N GLU A 37 25.96 -4.44 -4.19
CA GLU A 37 26.20 -3.84 -2.87
C GLU A 37 25.96 -2.34 -2.90
N GLN A 38 26.52 -1.65 -3.89
CA GLN A 38 26.37 -0.21 -4.07
C GLN A 38 24.89 0.21 -4.19
N ILE A 39 24.10 -0.48 -5.02
CA ILE A 39 22.67 -0.21 -5.16
C ILE A 39 21.92 -0.58 -3.89
N SER A 40 22.26 -1.72 -3.27
CA SER A 40 21.60 -2.18 -2.05
C SER A 40 21.77 -1.18 -0.91
N GLU A 41 22.94 -0.57 -0.72
CA GLU A 41 23.19 0.44 0.32
C GLU A 41 22.39 1.73 0.11
N PHE A 42 22.14 2.11 -1.13
CA PHE A 42 21.37 3.31 -1.44
C PHE A 42 19.84 3.10 -1.34
N LEU A 43 19.37 1.85 -1.39
CA LEU A 43 17.96 1.53 -1.21
C LEU A 43 17.48 1.86 0.22
N PRO A 44 16.17 2.18 0.40
CA PRO A 44 15.61 2.60 1.71
C PRO A 44 15.75 1.61 2.86
N GLN A 45 16.22 0.39 2.64
CA GLN A 45 16.40 -0.71 3.61
C GLN A 45 15.13 -1.11 4.38
N ALA A 46 13.97 -0.66 3.92
CA ALA A 46 12.68 -0.94 4.55
C ALA A 46 12.24 -2.40 4.41
N ASN A 47 12.83 -3.16 3.48
CA ASN A 47 12.53 -4.56 3.18
C ASN A 47 11.02 -4.86 3.10
N CYS A 48 10.23 -3.88 2.63
CA CYS A 48 8.77 -3.90 2.66
C CYS A 48 8.14 -4.87 1.65
N GLY A 49 8.90 -5.33 0.64
CA GLY A 49 8.41 -6.23 -0.41
C GLY A 49 7.51 -5.57 -1.48
N ALA A 50 7.31 -4.25 -1.45
CA ALA A 50 6.44 -3.52 -2.38
C ALA A 50 6.91 -3.59 -3.85
N CYS A 51 8.19 -3.81 -4.07
CA CYS A 51 8.78 -4.04 -5.39
C CYS A 51 8.55 -5.48 -5.93
N GLY A 52 7.93 -6.36 -5.15
CA GLY A 52 7.71 -7.78 -5.50
C GLY A 52 8.88 -8.71 -5.15
N TYR A 53 9.96 -8.20 -4.55
CA TYR A 53 11.13 -8.96 -4.12
C TYR A 53 11.17 -9.15 -2.62
N ALA A 54 11.87 -10.19 -2.14
CA ALA A 54 11.93 -10.56 -0.73
C ALA A 54 12.61 -9.51 0.18
N GLY A 55 13.27 -8.52 -0.39
CA GLY A 55 13.92 -7.43 0.32
C GLY A 55 14.73 -6.54 -0.61
N CYS A 56 15.33 -5.47 -0.07
CA CYS A 56 16.06 -4.48 -0.86
C CYS A 56 17.24 -5.09 -1.60
N ARG A 57 18.00 -6.04 -0.97
CA ARG A 57 19.10 -6.73 -1.63
C ARG A 57 18.65 -7.58 -2.82
N ALA A 58 17.56 -8.36 -2.66
CA ALA A 58 17.02 -9.18 -3.76
C ALA A 58 16.54 -8.30 -4.93
N PHE A 59 15.99 -7.13 -4.66
CA PHE A 59 15.65 -6.15 -5.69
C PHE A 59 16.91 -5.61 -6.39
N ALA A 60 17.96 -5.25 -5.63
CA ALA A 60 19.23 -4.79 -6.20
C ALA A 60 19.85 -5.84 -7.14
N GLU A 61 19.83 -7.12 -6.74
CA GLU A 61 20.30 -8.23 -7.59
C GLU A 61 19.49 -8.34 -8.89
N ALA A 62 18.17 -8.25 -8.79
CA ALA A 62 17.29 -8.33 -9.96
C ALA A 62 17.48 -7.16 -10.92
N VAL A 63 17.70 -5.95 -10.41
CA VAL A 63 17.95 -4.77 -11.24
C VAL A 63 19.31 -4.87 -11.94
N VAL A 64 20.36 -5.30 -11.25
CA VAL A 64 21.70 -5.51 -11.86
C VAL A 64 21.67 -6.58 -12.95
N LYS A 65 20.85 -7.63 -12.77
CA LYS A 65 20.63 -8.67 -13.78
C LYS A 65 19.73 -8.23 -14.94
N GLY A 66 19.08 -7.06 -14.85
CA GLY A 66 18.11 -6.58 -15.85
C GLY A 66 16.74 -7.25 -15.74
N GLU A 67 16.44 -7.95 -14.65
CA GLU A 67 15.15 -8.63 -14.40
C GLU A 67 14.10 -7.70 -13.79
N ALA A 68 14.54 -6.56 -13.22
CA ALA A 68 13.66 -5.54 -12.64
C ALA A 68 13.95 -4.15 -13.23
N ALA A 69 12.90 -3.34 -13.37
CA ALA A 69 13.02 -1.95 -13.81
C ALA A 69 13.72 -1.09 -12.75
N THR A 70 14.48 -0.06 -13.17
CA THR A 70 15.14 0.88 -12.25
C THR A 70 14.12 1.63 -11.38
N SER A 71 12.91 1.86 -11.88
CA SER A 71 11.76 2.49 -11.21
C SER A 71 10.97 1.56 -10.30
N GLY A 72 11.39 0.30 -10.12
CA GLY A 72 10.63 -0.73 -9.43
C GLY A 72 10.48 -0.54 -7.91
N CYS A 73 11.24 0.36 -7.27
CA CYS A 73 11.13 0.62 -5.83
C CYS A 73 10.16 1.80 -5.54
N PRO A 74 8.91 1.57 -5.10
CA PRO A 74 7.96 2.67 -4.87
C PRO A 74 8.36 3.54 -3.66
N VAL A 75 9.06 2.96 -2.68
CA VAL A 75 9.51 3.65 -1.46
C VAL A 75 10.68 4.60 -1.75
N GLY A 76 11.58 4.18 -2.66
CA GLY A 76 12.75 4.98 -3.04
C GLY A 76 12.43 6.16 -3.97
N GLY A 77 11.32 6.07 -4.70
CA GLY A 77 10.84 7.12 -5.57
C GLY A 77 11.82 7.49 -6.70
N GLU A 78 11.80 8.77 -7.08
CA GLU A 78 12.58 9.28 -8.21
C GLU A 78 14.09 9.32 -7.90
N GLU A 79 14.48 9.65 -6.68
CA GLU A 79 15.89 9.74 -6.26
C GLU A 79 16.61 8.39 -6.40
N VAL A 80 16.01 7.32 -5.87
CA VAL A 80 16.56 5.96 -5.98
C VAL A 80 16.57 5.48 -7.43
N THR A 81 15.53 5.80 -8.19
CA THR A 81 15.45 5.45 -9.62
C THR A 81 16.59 6.09 -10.41
N GLN A 82 16.86 7.37 -10.17
CA GLN A 82 17.95 8.10 -10.83
C GLN A 82 19.30 7.51 -10.44
N TYR A 83 19.53 7.25 -9.13
CA TYR A 83 20.79 6.65 -8.66
C TYR A 83 21.06 5.28 -9.31
N ILE A 84 20.03 4.42 -9.37
CA ILE A 84 20.16 3.10 -10.01
C ILE A 84 20.47 3.25 -11.50
N ALA A 85 19.79 4.18 -12.19
CA ALA A 85 20.02 4.43 -13.60
C ALA A 85 21.45 4.90 -13.88
N ASP A 86 21.96 5.81 -13.06
CA ASP A 86 23.34 6.31 -13.16
C ASP A 86 24.37 5.19 -12.88
N ALA A 87 24.16 4.37 -11.84
CA ALA A 87 25.04 3.25 -11.50
C ALA A 87 25.10 2.18 -12.61
N LEU A 88 24.01 1.98 -13.33
CA LEU A 88 23.91 1.01 -14.42
C LEU A 88 24.25 1.61 -15.80
N GLY A 89 24.32 2.94 -15.93
CA GLY A 89 24.54 3.64 -17.18
C GLY A 89 23.35 3.58 -18.15
N VAL A 90 22.11 3.55 -17.61
CA VAL A 90 20.85 3.54 -18.36
C VAL A 90 20.06 4.81 -18.10
N THR A 91 19.07 5.10 -18.94
CA THR A 91 18.18 6.25 -18.72
C THR A 91 17.16 5.93 -17.63
N ALA A 92 16.98 6.87 -16.68
CA ALA A 92 15.98 6.74 -15.63
C ALA A 92 14.56 6.77 -16.19
N GLU A 93 13.73 5.85 -15.76
CA GLU A 93 12.30 5.84 -16.10
C GLU A 93 11.55 6.86 -15.24
N LYS A 94 10.50 7.46 -15.82
CA LYS A 94 9.65 8.42 -15.08
C LYS A 94 8.85 7.70 -13.99
N VAL A 95 9.06 8.09 -12.75
CA VAL A 95 8.30 7.59 -11.59
C VAL A 95 7.02 8.41 -11.41
N ILE A 96 5.87 7.72 -11.39
CA ILE A 96 4.59 8.35 -11.04
C ILE A 96 4.36 8.11 -9.54
N LYS A 97 4.41 9.18 -8.74
CA LYS A 97 4.08 9.09 -7.30
C LYS A 97 2.65 8.57 -7.13
N LYS A 98 2.49 7.49 -6.37
CA LYS A 98 1.20 6.95 -5.98
C LYS A 98 0.96 7.17 -4.49
N ILE A 99 -0.30 7.18 -4.10
CA ILE A 99 -0.75 7.32 -2.71
C ILE A 99 -1.87 6.31 -2.48
N ALA A 100 -1.92 5.75 -1.27
CA ALA A 100 -3.02 4.87 -0.87
C ALA A 100 -4.26 5.69 -0.53
N TRP A 101 -5.42 5.28 -1.07
CA TRP A 101 -6.69 5.91 -0.78
C TRP A 101 -7.71 4.91 -0.27
N LEU A 102 -8.57 5.38 0.65
CA LEU A 102 -9.66 4.58 1.21
C LEU A 102 -10.94 4.77 0.41
N HIS A 103 -11.46 3.71 -0.17
CA HIS A 103 -12.74 3.68 -0.89
C HIS A 103 -13.92 3.46 0.08
N CYS A 104 -13.99 4.26 1.13
CA CYS A 104 -15.11 4.22 2.08
C CYS A 104 -15.24 5.56 2.82
N ARG A 105 -16.44 6.16 2.80
CA ARG A 105 -16.86 7.28 3.66
C ARG A 105 -17.92 6.86 4.69
N GLY A 106 -17.96 5.58 5.03
CA GLY A 106 -18.86 5.06 6.06
C GLY A 106 -18.35 5.32 7.47
N THR A 107 -18.45 6.56 7.94
CA THR A 107 -18.10 6.99 9.29
C THR A 107 -18.90 6.25 10.38
N HIS A 108 -18.62 6.47 11.64
CA HIS A 108 -19.43 5.95 12.77
C HIS A 108 -20.90 6.35 12.66
N GLU A 109 -21.19 7.58 12.21
CA GLU A 109 -22.53 8.11 12.07
C GLU A 109 -23.22 7.74 10.75
N ALA A 110 -22.44 7.63 9.67
CA ALA A 110 -22.96 7.37 8.35
C ALA A 110 -23.32 5.90 8.13
N ALA A 111 -22.50 4.97 8.64
CA ALA A 111 -22.65 3.53 8.45
C ALA A 111 -23.25 2.86 9.69
N LYS A 112 -24.44 2.28 9.54
CA LYS A 112 -25.15 1.60 10.63
C LYS A 112 -24.45 0.33 11.07
N ASN A 113 -24.42 0.10 12.38
CA ASN A 113 -23.95 -1.14 12.98
C ASN A 113 -25.04 -2.22 12.85
N ARG A 114 -24.61 -3.48 12.69
CA ARG A 114 -25.43 -4.68 12.77
C ARG A 114 -25.67 -5.08 14.23
N GLY A 115 -24.67 -4.84 15.09
CA GLY A 115 -24.66 -5.15 16.52
C GLY A 115 -23.32 -4.78 17.14
N SER A 116 -23.16 -5.09 18.44
CA SER A 116 -21.90 -4.93 19.15
C SER A 116 -20.99 -6.13 18.89
N TYR A 117 -19.75 -5.87 18.51
CA TYR A 117 -18.73 -6.88 18.33
C TYR A 117 -17.90 -7.01 19.61
N LEU A 118 -17.89 -8.19 20.21
CA LEU A 118 -17.20 -8.49 21.48
C LEU A 118 -15.99 -9.43 21.29
N GLY A 119 -15.48 -9.55 20.07
CA GLY A 119 -14.32 -10.37 19.75
C GLY A 119 -12.99 -9.61 19.75
N ILE A 120 -11.96 -10.21 19.17
CA ILE A 120 -10.64 -9.60 18.97
C ILE A 120 -10.78 -8.35 18.12
N SER A 121 -10.32 -7.20 18.62
CA SER A 121 -10.45 -5.88 17.97
C SER A 121 -9.54 -5.74 16.74
N THR A 122 -9.76 -6.60 15.72
CA THR A 122 -9.10 -6.54 14.43
C THR A 122 -10.13 -6.61 13.30
N CYS A 123 -9.82 -5.95 12.16
CA CYS A 123 -10.67 -6.03 10.97
C CYS A 123 -10.76 -7.47 10.46
N HIS A 124 -9.64 -8.20 10.52
CA HIS A 124 -9.59 -9.58 10.04
C HIS A 124 -10.52 -10.50 10.85
N ALA A 125 -10.42 -10.47 12.18
CA ALA A 125 -11.29 -11.31 13.05
C ALA A 125 -12.77 -10.93 12.90
N SER A 126 -13.09 -9.63 12.86
CA SER A 126 -14.46 -9.18 12.65
C SER A 126 -15.00 -9.58 11.26
N HIS A 127 -14.16 -9.55 10.22
CA HIS A 127 -14.56 -9.94 8.87
C HIS A 127 -15.00 -11.39 8.78
N LEU A 128 -14.34 -12.32 9.49
CA LEU A 128 -14.66 -13.76 9.48
C LEU A 128 -16.11 -14.06 9.91
N ILE A 129 -16.69 -13.24 10.77
CA ILE A 129 -18.10 -13.37 11.22
C ILE A 129 -19.06 -12.45 10.46
N GLY A 130 -18.62 -11.88 9.32
CA GLY A 130 -19.41 -10.97 8.50
C GLY A 130 -19.34 -9.49 8.88
N GLY A 131 -18.59 -9.15 9.95
CA GLY A 131 -18.38 -7.77 10.40
C GLY A 131 -19.47 -7.23 11.33
N ASN A 132 -19.16 -6.09 11.94
CA ASN A 132 -20.06 -5.37 12.87
C ASN A 132 -20.96 -4.34 12.17
N LYS A 133 -20.76 -4.07 10.87
CA LYS A 133 -21.51 -3.11 10.08
C LYS A 133 -22.61 -3.79 9.27
N GLN A 134 -23.72 -3.08 9.00
CA GLN A 134 -24.76 -3.55 8.09
C GLN A 134 -24.23 -3.63 6.65
N CYS A 135 -23.39 -2.67 6.24
CA CYS A 135 -22.72 -2.70 4.95
C CYS A 135 -21.64 -3.77 4.94
N SER A 136 -21.76 -4.79 4.10
CA SER A 136 -20.80 -5.88 3.95
C SER A 136 -19.47 -5.44 3.30
N PHE A 137 -19.49 -4.31 2.60
CA PHE A 137 -18.35 -3.78 1.86
C PHE A 137 -17.59 -2.68 2.61
N GLY A 138 -18.17 -2.06 3.66
CA GLY A 138 -17.63 -0.89 4.32
C GLY A 138 -16.52 -1.17 5.34
N CYS A 139 -15.81 -0.12 5.76
CA CYS A 139 -14.77 -0.18 6.77
C CYS A 139 -15.29 -0.74 8.10
N LEU A 140 -14.50 -1.59 8.74
CA LEU A 140 -14.81 -2.22 10.04
C LEU A 140 -14.33 -1.40 11.24
N HIS A 141 -13.52 -0.38 11.00
CA HIS A 141 -13.04 0.61 11.99
C HIS A 141 -12.09 0.07 13.07
N PHE A 142 -11.41 -1.08 12.85
CA PHE A 142 -10.46 -1.63 13.84
C PHE A 142 -8.99 -1.28 13.55
N GLY A 143 -8.67 -0.60 12.44
CA GLY A 143 -7.35 -0.02 12.20
C GLY A 143 -6.23 -1.01 11.84
N ASP A 144 -6.53 -2.19 11.28
CA ASP A 144 -5.49 -3.14 10.82
C ASP A 144 -4.54 -2.50 9.81
N CYS A 145 -5.07 -1.67 8.90
CA CYS A 145 -4.30 -0.91 7.91
C CYS A 145 -3.34 0.11 8.56
N VAL A 146 -3.74 0.72 9.68
CA VAL A 146 -2.91 1.65 10.45
C VAL A 146 -1.76 0.91 11.11
N ARG A 147 -2.05 -0.23 11.77
CA ARG A 147 -1.01 -1.06 12.40
C ARG A 147 -0.04 -1.67 11.40
N ALA A 148 -0.50 -1.93 10.18
CA ALA A 148 0.34 -2.49 9.11
C ALA A 148 1.25 -1.47 8.41
N CYS A 149 1.06 -0.17 8.66
CA CYS A 149 1.84 0.89 8.00
C CYS A 149 3.20 1.09 8.69
N PRO A 150 4.34 0.74 8.06
CA PRO A 150 5.66 0.89 8.67
C PRO A 150 6.21 2.33 8.58
N PHE A 151 5.48 3.25 7.93
CA PHE A 151 5.91 4.62 7.69
C PHE A 151 5.10 5.66 8.46
N ASP A 152 4.23 5.25 9.39
CA ASP A 152 3.30 6.13 10.14
C ASP A 152 2.49 7.08 9.24
N ALA A 153 2.23 6.61 8.00
CA ALA A 153 1.46 7.35 7.02
C ALA A 153 -0.05 7.23 7.18
N LEU A 154 -0.53 6.39 8.12
CA LEU A 154 -1.95 6.22 8.42
C LEU A 154 -2.23 6.43 9.91
N TYR A 155 -3.39 7.02 10.20
CA TYR A 155 -3.93 7.10 11.55
C TYR A 155 -5.45 6.95 11.52
N MET A 156 -6.06 6.60 12.66
CA MET A 156 -7.53 6.59 12.76
C MET A 156 -8.02 8.00 13.05
N GLY A 157 -8.85 8.54 12.15
CA GLY A 157 -9.52 9.81 12.35
C GLY A 157 -10.67 9.72 13.39
N GLU A 158 -11.14 10.86 13.85
CA GLU A 158 -12.21 10.98 14.85
C GLU A 158 -13.51 10.31 14.41
N GLU A 159 -13.79 10.34 13.12
CA GLU A 159 -14.96 9.69 12.53
C GLU A 159 -14.83 8.15 12.42
N GLY A 160 -13.70 7.58 12.87
CA GLY A 160 -13.43 6.15 12.88
C GLY A 160 -12.93 5.59 11.54
N LEU A 161 -12.63 6.42 10.57
CA LEU A 161 -12.02 6.01 9.32
C LEU A 161 -10.50 6.23 9.34
N PRO A 162 -9.71 5.36 8.71
CA PRO A 162 -8.28 5.61 8.52
C PRO A 162 -8.06 6.77 7.55
N VAL A 163 -7.17 7.67 7.94
CA VAL A 163 -6.75 8.85 7.19
C VAL A 163 -5.31 8.67 6.74
N VAL A 164 -5.01 8.99 5.49
CA VAL A 164 -3.68 8.87 4.88
C VAL A 164 -2.97 10.21 4.92
N LYS A 165 -1.75 10.24 5.46
CA LYS A 165 -0.80 11.37 5.37
C LYS A 165 -0.03 11.23 4.05
N GLU A 166 -0.35 12.06 3.06
CA GLU A 166 0.18 11.97 1.71
C GLU A 166 1.70 12.22 1.64
N ASP A 167 2.20 13.09 2.53
CA ASP A 167 3.62 13.41 2.68
C ASP A 167 4.45 12.21 3.14
N LYS A 168 3.86 11.33 3.97
CA LYS A 168 4.52 10.13 4.51
C LYS A 168 4.23 8.86 3.72
N CYS A 169 3.21 8.89 2.85
CA CYS A 169 2.81 7.70 2.11
C CYS A 169 3.81 7.37 0.99
N THR A 170 4.44 6.21 1.10
CA THR A 170 5.41 5.68 0.13
C THR A 170 4.80 4.71 -0.87
N ALA A 171 3.48 4.54 -0.89
CA ALA A 171 2.76 3.59 -1.75
C ALA A 171 3.24 2.12 -1.63
N CYS A 172 3.70 1.71 -0.45
CA CYS A 172 4.21 0.34 -0.23
C CYS A 172 3.15 -0.77 -0.27
N GLY A 173 1.86 -0.45 -0.32
CA GLY A 173 0.77 -1.41 -0.44
C GLY A 173 0.37 -2.16 0.84
N LYS A 174 1.10 -2.04 1.97
CA LYS A 174 0.80 -2.78 3.20
C LYS A 174 -0.61 -2.57 3.74
N CYS A 175 -1.18 -1.38 3.58
CA CYS A 175 -2.56 -1.09 3.96
C CYS A 175 -3.59 -1.77 3.02
N VAL A 176 -3.23 -1.98 1.75
CA VAL A 176 -4.04 -2.73 0.78
C VAL A 176 -4.12 -4.19 1.21
N ASP A 177 -2.95 -4.83 1.48
CA ASP A 177 -2.87 -6.23 1.90
C ASP A 177 -3.56 -6.48 3.25
N ALA A 178 -3.46 -5.51 4.19
CA ALA A 178 -4.02 -5.64 5.54
C ALA A 178 -5.55 -5.46 5.57
N CYS A 179 -6.18 -4.95 4.50
CA CYS A 179 -7.61 -4.69 4.50
C CYS A 179 -8.43 -5.91 4.03
N PRO A 180 -9.14 -6.64 4.91
CA PRO A 180 -9.89 -7.83 4.52
C PRO A 180 -11.10 -7.52 3.62
N ARG A 181 -11.42 -6.25 3.40
CA ARG A 181 -12.50 -5.77 2.54
C ARG A 181 -12.01 -5.04 1.30
N ASN A 182 -10.70 -5.06 1.03
CA ASN A 182 -10.06 -4.46 -0.16
C ASN A 182 -10.47 -3.00 -0.39
N LEU A 183 -10.49 -2.21 0.69
CA LEU A 183 -10.93 -0.82 0.62
C LEU A 183 -9.82 0.17 0.27
N PHE A 184 -8.56 -0.26 0.31
CA PHE A 184 -7.44 0.57 -0.11
C PHE A 184 -7.00 0.23 -1.52
N GLU A 185 -6.67 1.27 -2.27
CA GLU A 185 -6.08 1.17 -3.60
C GLU A 185 -4.99 2.24 -3.75
N LEU A 186 -3.99 1.96 -4.59
CA LEU A 186 -2.90 2.89 -4.88
C LEU A 186 -3.23 3.68 -6.14
N HIS A 187 -3.52 4.97 -5.98
CA HIS A 187 -3.80 5.89 -7.08
C HIS A 187 -2.65 6.85 -7.32
N PRO A 188 -2.46 7.33 -8.56
CA PRO A 188 -1.55 8.44 -8.82
C PRO A 188 -1.88 9.66 -7.97
N ALA A 189 -0.85 10.33 -7.42
CA ALA A 189 -1.05 11.52 -6.59
C ALA A 189 -1.72 12.69 -7.35
N SER A 190 -1.68 12.65 -8.69
CA SER A 190 -2.36 13.62 -9.55
C SER A 190 -3.85 13.37 -9.74
N GLN A 191 -4.38 12.26 -9.23
CA GLN A 191 -5.80 11.96 -9.33
C GLN A 191 -6.56 12.73 -8.24
N GLU A 192 -7.44 13.63 -8.65
CA GLU A 192 -8.22 14.47 -7.73
C GLU A 192 -9.55 13.83 -7.31
N ILE A 193 -10.17 13.07 -8.20
CA ILE A 193 -11.50 12.49 -8.00
C ILE A 193 -11.42 11.00 -7.71
N ILE A 194 -12.14 10.59 -6.67
CA ILE A 194 -12.22 9.19 -6.26
C ILE A 194 -13.65 8.80 -5.86
N VAL A 195 -13.96 7.50 -5.99
CA VAL A 195 -15.22 6.92 -5.49
C VAL A 195 -14.96 6.40 -4.07
N PHE A 196 -15.66 6.95 -3.09
CA PHE A 196 -15.56 6.58 -1.66
C PHE A 196 -16.61 5.53 -1.27
N CYS A 197 -16.82 4.54 -2.09
CA CYS A 197 -17.75 3.46 -1.83
C CYS A 197 -17.33 2.21 -2.60
N GLN A 198 -17.57 1.04 -2.01
CA GLN A 198 -17.34 -0.26 -2.65
C GLN A 198 -18.61 -1.14 -2.61
N SER A 199 -19.77 -0.57 -2.15
CA SER A 199 -20.99 -1.33 -2.06
C SER A 199 -21.55 -1.66 -3.45
N GLN A 200 -21.85 -2.93 -3.66
CA GLN A 200 -22.49 -3.46 -4.86
C GLN A 200 -23.99 -3.75 -4.65
N ASP A 201 -24.50 -3.40 -3.47
CA ASP A 201 -25.92 -3.54 -3.17
C ASP A 201 -26.74 -2.55 -3.98
N ARG A 202 -28.02 -2.89 -4.21
CA ARG A 202 -28.97 -1.98 -4.88
C ARG A 202 -29.09 -0.67 -4.10
N GLY A 203 -29.14 0.46 -4.79
CA GLY A 203 -29.08 1.79 -4.21
C GLY A 203 -30.03 2.05 -3.03
N ALA A 204 -31.26 1.52 -3.06
CA ALA A 204 -32.21 1.60 -1.95
C ALA A 204 -31.71 0.83 -0.69
N SER A 205 -31.06 -0.32 -0.86
CA SER A 205 -30.46 -1.11 0.24
C SER A 205 -29.20 -0.43 0.76
N SER A 206 -28.30 0.00 -0.13
CA SER A 206 -27.08 0.71 0.24
C SER A 206 -27.37 1.95 1.08
N ARG A 207 -28.36 2.78 0.69
CA ARG A 207 -28.75 3.98 1.42
C ARG A 207 -29.34 3.70 2.80
N LYS A 208 -30.02 2.57 3.00
CA LYS A 208 -30.52 2.16 4.31
C LYS A 208 -29.39 1.82 5.28
N MET A 209 -28.29 1.25 4.76
CA MET A 209 -27.13 0.79 5.54
C MET A 209 -26.11 1.90 5.80
N CYS A 210 -25.93 2.82 4.84
CA CYS A 210 -24.95 3.91 4.93
C CYS A 210 -25.44 5.17 4.22
N LYS A 211 -25.39 6.31 4.91
CA LYS A 211 -25.82 7.62 4.36
C LYS A 211 -24.96 8.04 3.16
N ASN A 212 -23.65 7.67 3.17
CA ASN A 212 -22.67 8.02 2.16
C ASN A 212 -22.47 6.93 1.10
N ALA A 213 -23.36 5.94 1.01
CA ALA A 213 -23.24 4.86 0.04
C ALA A 213 -23.59 5.33 -1.38
N CYS A 214 -22.88 4.80 -2.38
CA CYS A 214 -23.26 4.95 -3.77
C CYS A 214 -24.64 4.31 -4.01
N ILE A 215 -25.54 5.05 -4.64
CA ILE A 215 -26.91 4.60 -4.97
C ILE A 215 -27.09 4.33 -6.47
N ALA A 216 -25.99 4.33 -7.21
CA ALA A 216 -25.97 4.10 -8.66
C ALA A 216 -26.91 5.04 -9.45
N CYS A 217 -27.08 6.30 -9.01
CA CYS A 217 -27.99 7.26 -9.64
C CYS A 217 -27.53 7.76 -11.02
N GLY A 218 -26.26 7.53 -11.38
CA GLY A 218 -25.68 7.87 -12.66
C GLY A 218 -25.41 9.37 -12.91
N ILE A 219 -25.50 10.24 -11.90
CA ILE A 219 -25.21 11.68 -12.07
C ILE A 219 -23.75 11.85 -12.52
N CYS A 220 -22.79 11.23 -11.85
CA CYS A 220 -21.36 11.30 -12.19
C CYS A 220 -21.05 10.69 -13.57
N SER A 221 -21.68 9.58 -13.92
CA SER A 221 -21.51 8.94 -15.23
C SER A 221 -22.09 9.77 -16.37
N ARG A 222 -23.19 10.50 -16.14
CA ARG A 222 -23.71 11.44 -17.15
C ARG A 222 -22.86 12.69 -17.30
N ALA A 223 -22.21 13.14 -16.22
CA ALA A 223 -21.26 14.26 -16.28
C ALA A 223 -19.99 13.92 -17.09
N CYS A 224 -19.48 12.69 -16.93
CA CYS A 224 -18.26 12.21 -17.62
C CYS A 224 -18.44 10.78 -18.12
N PRO A 225 -19.18 10.54 -19.22
CA PRO A 225 -19.53 9.19 -19.69
C PRO A 225 -18.30 8.40 -20.20
N GLU A 226 -17.27 9.08 -20.66
CA GLU A 226 -16.00 8.43 -21.12
C GLU A 226 -15.08 8.02 -19.97
N ALA A 227 -15.24 8.63 -18.79
CA ALA A 227 -14.38 8.43 -17.63
C ALA A 227 -15.04 7.61 -16.52
N ILE A 228 -16.38 7.71 -16.38
CA ILE A 228 -17.10 7.13 -15.24
C ILE A 228 -18.27 6.28 -15.74
N VAL A 229 -18.32 5.04 -15.29
CA VAL A 229 -19.40 4.11 -15.60
C VAL A 229 -20.09 3.63 -14.32
N ILE A 230 -21.30 3.12 -14.45
CA ILE A 230 -22.02 2.43 -13.37
C ILE A 230 -21.98 0.93 -13.67
N GLU A 231 -21.27 0.19 -12.84
CA GLU A 231 -21.20 -1.27 -12.91
C GLU A 231 -21.51 -1.88 -11.55
N ASN A 232 -22.27 -2.96 -11.53
CA ASN A 232 -22.64 -3.68 -10.31
C ASN A 232 -23.20 -2.74 -9.22
N ASN A 233 -24.07 -1.80 -9.59
CA ASN A 233 -24.66 -0.78 -8.71
C ASN A 233 -23.64 0.19 -8.06
N LEU A 234 -22.46 0.34 -8.63
CA LEU A 234 -21.37 1.19 -8.13
C LEU A 234 -20.82 2.06 -9.26
N ALA A 235 -20.52 3.32 -8.97
CA ALA A 235 -19.76 4.17 -9.86
C ALA A 235 -18.29 3.72 -9.88
N LYS A 236 -17.70 3.58 -11.07
CA LYS A 236 -16.29 3.26 -11.29
C LYS A 236 -15.65 4.29 -12.20
N ILE A 237 -14.46 4.71 -11.86
CA ILE A 237 -13.63 5.57 -12.71
C ILE A 237 -12.76 4.64 -13.56
N LEU A 238 -12.96 4.68 -14.88
CA LEU A 238 -12.18 3.90 -15.84
C LEU A 238 -10.85 4.59 -16.17
N ASP A 239 -10.92 5.90 -16.41
CA ASP A 239 -9.74 6.71 -16.70
C ASP A 239 -9.89 8.10 -16.09
N TYR A 240 -9.17 8.37 -15.01
CA TYR A 240 -9.23 9.66 -14.32
C TYR A 240 -8.69 10.83 -15.16
N LYS A 241 -7.82 10.56 -16.16
CA LYS A 241 -7.25 11.59 -17.04
C LYS A 241 -8.28 12.19 -18.00
N LYS A 242 -9.38 11.46 -18.23
CA LYS A 242 -10.48 11.93 -19.05
C LYS A 242 -11.51 12.77 -18.27
N ILE A 243 -11.30 12.97 -16.97
CA ILE A 243 -12.14 13.85 -16.15
C ILE A 243 -11.63 15.28 -16.35
N GLU A 244 -12.37 16.07 -17.12
CA GLU A 244 -12.08 17.47 -17.33
C GLU A 244 -12.36 18.30 -16.06
N PRO A 245 -11.51 19.29 -15.70
CA PRO A 245 -11.69 20.09 -14.49
C PRO A 245 -13.04 20.83 -14.39
N ASP A 246 -13.62 21.22 -15.52
CA ASP A 246 -14.94 21.86 -15.59
C ASP A 246 -16.10 20.93 -15.26
N LYS A 247 -15.91 19.61 -15.38
CA LYS A 247 -16.90 18.58 -15.02
C LYS A 247 -16.89 18.19 -13.55
N ILE A 248 -15.82 18.53 -12.83
CA ILE A 248 -15.69 18.18 -11.42
C ILE A 248 -16.85 18.72 -10.56
N PRO A 249 -17.30 19.99 -10.70
CA PRO A 249 -18.45 20.49 -9.93
C PRO A 249 -19.75 19.72 -10.19
N GLU A 250 -19.91 19.13 -11.37
CA GLU A 250 -21.07 18.28 -11.68
C GLU A 250 -21.00 16.91 -11.01
N ILE A 251 -19.80 16.33 -10.95
CA ILE A 251 -19.54 15.07 -10.23
C ILE A 251 -19.79 15.25 -8.73
N GLU A 252 -19.39 16.40 -8.17
CA GLU A 252 -19.56 16.74 -6.74
C GLU A 252 -21.02 16.98 -6.33
N LYS A 253 -21.96 17.09 -7.28
CA LYS A 253 -23.40 17.08 -7.01
C LYS A 253 -23.92 15.70 -6.57
N CYS A 254 -23.03 14.78 -6.22
CA CYS A 254 -23.39 13.45 -5.72
C CYS A 254 -24.27 13.57 -4.45
N PRO A 255 -25.52 13.05 -4.44
CA PRO A 255 -26.45 13.26 -3.33
C PRO A 255 -26.07 12.50 -2.06
N THR A 256 -25.09 11.62 -2.13
CA THR A 256 -24.59 10.82 -1.01
C THR A 256 -23.10 11.06 -0.73
N ASN A 257 -22.47 12.00 -1.38
CA ASN A 257 -21.04 12.28 -1.28
C ASN A 257 -20.17 11.03 -1.47
N SER A 258 -20.65 10.04 -2.25
CA SER A 258 -19.92 8.79 -2.50
C SER A 258 -18.85 8.90 -3.58
N ILE A 259 -18.77 10.01 -4.29
CA ILE A 259 -17.73 10.38 -5.25
C ILE A 259 -17.43 11.88 -5.11
N GLY A 260 -16.19 12.28 -5.23
CA GLY A 260 -15.78 13.67 -5.13
C GLY A 260 -14.28 13.83 -5.00
N ARG A 261 -13.83 15.07 -4.75
CA ARG A 261 -12.41 15.38 -4.52
C ARG A 261 -11.89 14.78 -3.23
N ILE A 262 -10.62 14.40 -3.29
CA ILE A 262 -9.87 13.81 -2.19
C ILE A 262 -9.63 14.85 -1.07
N HIS A 263 -9.40 16.11 -1.44
CA HIS A 263 -8.93 17.18 -0.54
C HIS A 263 -10.01 18.13 -0.02
N LYS A 264 -11.30 17.76 -0.06
CA LYS A 264 -12.37 18.67 0.37
C LYS A 264 -12.28 19.06 1.86
N ASP A 265 -11.56 18.27 2.67
CA ASP A 265 -11.49 18.44 4.13
C ASP A 265 -10.30 19.28 4.62
N LYS A 266 -9.44 19.80 3.69
CA LYS A 266 -8.27 20.61 4.08
C LYS A 266 -8.52 22.13 4.09
N ASN A 267 -9.66 22.62 3.60
CA ASN A 267 -9.93 24.06 3.45
C ASN A 267 -11.09 24.59 4.31
N GLU A 268 -11.63 23.80 5.24
CA GLU A 268 -12.62 24.26 6.20
C GLU A 268 -12.09 24.01 7.64
N GLY A 269 -11.03 24.74 7.99
CA GLY A 269 -10.47 24.82 9.33
C GLY A 269 -9.79 26.17 9.54
#